data_0be8ea5d697cb8ea0c4a9ca942f278fe
#
_entry.id   0be8ea5d697cb8ea0c4a9ca942f278fe
#
_cell.length_a   1.000
_cell.length_b   1.000
_cell.length_c   1.000
_cell.angle_alpha   90.00
_cell.angle_beta   90.00
_cell.angle_gamma   90.00
#
_symmetry.space_group_name_H-M   'P 1'
#
loop_
_entity.id
_entity.type
_entity.pdbx_description
1 polymer ?
#
loop_
_entity_poly.entity_id
_entity_poly.type
_entity_poly.pdbx_seq_one_letter_code
_entity_poly.pdbx_strand_id
1 'polypeptide(L)'
;NNRIELISNSIDQESKEIIDIDGRFVIPGLIDDQVHFREPGLTHKGDIATESKAGLAGGVTSFFEMPNVNPTTTTNENLSKKFQLASTRALSNYSFHLGASNTNIEEIKKVDINQAAALKVFMGASFGEMLVDDIDALDDIFNYSPLIVVTHCEDQKKVKENEELYFNKYGEDLSAQHHHLIRDVDSCYLSSSLAVDLAKKYDSDLHVFHLTSEKEMELFTAGKIDGKKITAEVCVHHMYFNES
;
A
#
# COMPACT_ATOMS: atom_id res chain seq x y z
N ASN A 1 1.71 -6.64 29.47
CA ASN A 1 2.64 -5.63 29.01
C ASN A 1 2.84 -5.79 27.50
N ASN A 2 2.86 -4.73 26.73
CA ASN A 2 3.00 -4.73 25.26
C ASN A 2 4.39 -4.24 24.82
N ARG A 3 5.36 -4.26 25.72
CA ARG A 3 6.73 -3.85 25.45
C ARG A 3 7.70 -4.89 25.98
N ILE A 4 8.84 -5.02 25.30
CA ILE A 4 9.99 -5.80 25.76
C ILE A 4 10.60 -5.05 26.95
N GLU A 5 10.71 -5.69 28.11
CA GLU A 5 11.30 -5.09 29.30
C GLU A 5 12.80 -5.34 29.40
N LEU A 6 13.23 -6.56 29.04
CA LEU A 6 14.62 -6.96 29.15
C LEU A 6 14.98 -7.97 28.07
N ILE A 7 16.17 -7.83 27.50
CA ILE A 7 16.85 -8.85 26.68
C ILE A 7 18.18 -9.14 27.36
N SER A 8 18.40 -10.39 27.80
CA SER A 8 19.62 -10.80 28.51
C SER A 8 19.94 -12.28 28.28
N ASN A 9 21.19 -12.65 28.47
CA ASN A 9 21.63 -14.06 28.43
C ASN A 9 21.08 -14.88 29.62
N SER A 10 20.75 -14.23 30.73
CA SER A 10 20.03 -14.81 31.86
C SER A 10 19.08 -13.79 32.47
N ILE A 11 17.93 -14.24 32.91
CA ILE A 11 16.91 -13.42 33.57
C ILE A 11 16.54 -14.13 34.87
N ASP A 12 16.90 -13.53 35.99
CA ASP A 12 16.65 -14.07 37.33
C ASP A 12 15.32 -13.55 37.94
N GLN A 13 14.50 -12.84 37.12
CA GLN A 13 13.22 -12.32 37.57
C GLN A 13 12.14 -13.40 37.54
N GLU A 14 11.28 -13.40 38.54
CA GLU A 14 10.10 -14.26 38.54
C GLU A 14 9.17 -13.87 37.37
N SER A 15 8.70 -14.89 36.67
CA SER A 15 7.71 -14.72 35.57
C SER A 15 6.47 -15.57 35.83
N LYS A 16 5.34 -15.12 35.29
CA LYS A 16 4.09 -15.92 35.35
C LYS A 16 4.12 -17.11 34.40
N GLU A 17 4.89 -16.99 33.33
CA GLU A 17 4.98 -18.00 32.27
C GLU A 17 6.36 -17.95 31.65
N ILE A 18 6.90 -19.11 31.33
CA ILE A 18 8.14 -19.27 30.56
C ILE A 18 7.79 -20.06 29.31
N ILE A 19 8.07 -19.48 28.14
CA ILE A 19 7.89 -20.16 26.86
C ILE A 19 9.26 -20.48 26.28
N ASP A 20 9.59 -21.78 26.27
CA ASP A 20 10.80 -22.27 25.58
C ASP A 20 10.52 -22.32 24.07
N ILE A 21 11.29 -21.60 23.29
CA ILE A 21 11.17 -21.53 21.82
C ILE A 21 12.07 -22.56 21.11
N ASP A 22 12.77 -23.40 21.84
CA ASP A 22 13.60 -24.49 21.32
C ASP A 22 14.59 -24.01 20.22
N GLY A 23 15.36 -22.97 20.54
CA GLY A 23 16.37 -22.39 19.65
C GLY A 23 15.83 -21.61 18.45
N ARG A 24 14.50 -21.42 18.32
CA ARG A 24 13.89 -20.59 17.27
C ARG A 24 14.11 -19.10 17.54
N PHE A 25 13.90 -18.29 16.51
CA PHE A 25 13.97 -16.84 16.63
C PHE A 25 12.64 -16.24 17.08
N VAL A 26 12.70 -15.26 17.98
CA VAL A 26 11.58 -14.36 18.29
C VAL A 26 11.84 -13.04 17.56
N ILE A 27 10.92 -12.65 16.71
CA ILE A 27 10.96 -11.38 15.98
C ILE A 27 9.76 -10.53 16.38
N PRO A 28 9.79 -9.21 16.19
CA PRO A 28 8.60 -8.38 16.30
C PRO A 28 7.49 -8.88 15.37
N GLY A 29 6.24 -8.67 15.77
CA GLY A 29 5.11 -8.95 14.86
C GLY A 29 5.25 -8.14 13.58
N LEU A 30 4.91 -8.76 12.45
CA LEU A 30 5.00 -8.13 11.14
C LEU A 30 3.95 -7.03 11.00
N ILE A 31 4.28 -6.01 10.22
CA ILE A 31 3.36 -4.96 9.76
C ILE A 31 3.15 -5.18 8.27
N ASP A 32 1.89 -5.29 7.86
CA ASP A 32 1.49 -5.30 6.45
C ASP A 32 0.85 -3.95 6.15
N ASP A 33 1.54 -3.13 5.40
CA ASP A 33 1.14 -1.75 5.10
C ASP A 33 0.32 -1.62 3.82
N GLN A 34 -0.01 -2.74 3.16
CA GLN A 34 -0.67 -2.74 1.86
C GLN A 34 -1.74 -3.84 1.76
N VAL A 35 -2.78 -3.81 2.62
CA VAL A 35 -3.85 -4.79 2.54
C VAL A 35 -5.13 -4.25 1.89
N HIS A 36 -5.90 -5.16 1.27
CA HIS A 36 -7.20 -4.89 0.67
C HIS A 36 -8.26 -5.79 1.29
N PHE A 37 -8.70 -5.50 2.51
CA PHE A 37 -9.73 -6.28 3.23
C PHE A 37 -11.14 -6.04 2.70
N ARG A 38 -11.34 -4.97 1.92
CA ARG A 38 -12.57 -4.70 1.15
C ARG A 38 -13.78 -4.30 1.98
N GLU A 39 -13.63 -3.99 3.24
CA GLU A 39 -14.70 -3.48 4.09
C GLU A 39 -14.50 -1.98 4.37
N PRO A 40 -15.57 -1.17 4.23
CA PRO A 40 -16.97 -1.52 3.97
C PRO A 40 -17.31 -1.81 2.50
N GLY A 41 -18.50 -2.41 2.31
CA GLY A 41 -19.22 -2.46 1.04
C GLY A 41 -18.80 -3.53 0.03
N LEU A 42 -17.65 -4.16 0.18
CA LEU A 42 -17.14 -5.21 -0.72
C LEU A 42 -16.86 -6.53 0.02
N THR A 43 -17.59 -6.79 1.10
CA THR A 43 -17.35 -7.91 2.04
C THR A 43 -17.55 -9.31 1.44
N HIS A 44 -18.09 -9.40 0.22
CA HIS A 44 -18.10 -10.66 -0.53
C HIS A 44 -16.69 -11.12 -0.97
N LYS A 45 -15.68 -10.23 -0.88
CA LYS A 45 -14.27 -10.54 -1.17
C LYS A 45 -13.45 -10.82 0.09
N GLY A 46 -13.81 -10.18 1.20
CA GLY A 46 -13.17 -10.28 2.49
C GLY A 46 -13.69 -9.20 3.43
N ASP A 47 -13.41 -9.32 4.72
CA ASP A 47 -13.78 -8.34 5.74
C ASP A 47 -12.68 -8.17 6.79
N ILE A 48 -12.76 -7.10 7.59
CA ILE A 48 -11.73 -6.76 8.60
C ILE A 48 -11.56 -7.88 9.63
N ALA A 49 -12.64 -8.56 10.04
CA ALA A 49 -12.56 -9.60 11.08
C ALA A 49 -11.87 -10.86 10.56
N THR A 50 -12.26 -11.34 9.38
CA THR A 50 -11.69 -12.55 8.79
C THR A 50 -10.26 -12.35 8.35
N GLU A 51 -9.96 -11.24 7.69
CA GLU A 51 -8.63 -10.97 7.14
C GLU A 51 -7.61 -10.60 8.23
N SER A 52 -8.00 -9.82 9.26
CA SER A 52 -7.11 -9.56 10.39
C SER A 52 -6.80 -10.84 11.19
N LYS A 53 -7.75 -11.77 11.28
CA LYS A 53 -7.53 -13.10 11.88
C LYS A 53 -6.55 -13.93 11.05
N ALA A 54 -6.70 -13.93 9.72
CA ALA A 54 -5.79 -14.62 8.81
C ALA A 54 -4.37 -14.04 8.91
N GLY A 55 -4.24 -12.70 8.92
CA GLY A 55 -2.97 -12.02 9.12
C GLY A 55 -2.28 -12.41 10.42
N LEU A 56 -3.01 -12.42 11.55
CA LEU A 56 -2.49 -12.85 12.85
C LEU A 56 -1.99 -14.30 12.82
N ALA A 57 -2.70 -15.20 12.15
CA ALA A 57 -2.26 -16.59 12.00
C ALA A 57 -0.95 -16.71 11.23
N GLY A 58 -0.65 -15.76 10.34
CA GLY A 58 0.61 -15.63 9.59
C GLY A 58 1.71 -14.82 10.31
N GLY A 59 1.41 -14.24 11.50
CA GLY A 59 2.36 -13.41 12.24
C GLY A 59 2.29 -11.92 11.96
N VAL A 60 1.30 -11.46 11.17
CA VAL A 60 1.03 -10.02 10.93
C VAL A 60 0.21 -9.48 12.11
N THR A 61 0.82 -8.62 12.90
CA THR A 61 0.20 -8.05 14.11
C THR A 61 -0.33 -6.64 13.93
N SER A 62 -0.05 -6.03 12.79
CA SER A 62 -0.53 -4.69 12.41
C SER A 62 -0.77 -4.64 10.91
N PHE A 63 -1.80 -3.93 10.48
CA PHE A 63 -2.09 -3.73 9.05
C PHE A 63 -2.52 -2.29 8.74
N PHE A 64 -2.26 -1.87 7.49
CA PHE A 64 -2.78 -0.62 6.93
C PHE A 64 -3.63 -0.95 5.70
N GLU A 65 -4.92 -0.60 5.76
CA GLU A 65 -5.86 -0.98 4.71
C GLU A 65 -6.12 0.15 3.72
N MET A 66 -6.27 -0.26 2.47
CA MET A 66 -6.49 0.58 1.31
C MET A 66 -7.85 1.28 1.30
N PRO A 67 -7.94 2.46 0.63
CA PRO A 67 -9.16 3.27 0.60
C PRO A 67 -10.20 2.82 -0.43
N ASN A 68 -9.87 1.89 -1.34
CA ASN A 68 -10.76 1.46 -2.43
C ASN A 68 -11.80 0.43 -1.99
N VAL A 69 -12.71 0.90 -1.19
CA VAL A 69 -13.89 0.23 -0.61
C VAL A 69 -15.17 0.97 -1.02
N ASN A 70 -16.33 0.62 -0.51
CA ASN A 70 -17.59 1.28 -0.86
C ASN A 70 -18.41 1.65 0.40
N PRO A 71 -18.59 2.95 0.71
CA PRO A 71 -18.03 4.11 0.01
C PRO A 71 -16.50 4.17 0.13
N THR A 72 -15.84 4.82 -0.85
CA THR A 72 -14.39 5.03 -0.84
C THR A 72 -13.93 5.86 0.37
N THR A 73 -12.71 5.62 0.85
CA THR A 73 -12.15 6.36 1.98
C THR A 73 -11.41 7.61 1.47
N THR A 74 -12.11 8.49 0.76
CA THR A 74 -11.59 9.73 0.15
C THR A 74 -11.95 11.00 0.94
N THR A 75 -12.68 10.85 2.06
CA THR A 75 -13.03 11.94 2.97
C THR A 75 -12.63 11.60 4.40
N ASN A 76 -12.38 12.63 5.21
CA ASN A 76 -12.08 12.47 6.64
C ASN A 76 -13.24 11.83 7.41
N GLU A 77 -14.48 12.08 6.96
CA GLU A 77 -15.67 11.43 7.53
C GLU A 77 -15.64 9.91 7.29
N ASN A 78 -15.38 9.46 6.06
CA ASN A 78 -15.33 8.04 5.73
C ASN A 78 -14.15 7.35 6.40
N LEU A 79 -13.00 8.03 6.53
CA LEU A 79 -11.86 7.55 7.31
C LEU A 79 -12.26 7.31 8.77
N SER A 80 -12.92 8.27 9.40
CA SER A 80 -13.40 8.14 10.78
C SER A 80 -14.41 6.99 10.95
N LYS A 81 -15.37 6.84 10.03
CA LYS A 81 -16.33 5.73 10.03
C LYS A 81 -15.64 4.37 9.93
N LYS A 82 -14.56 4.29 9.12
CA LYS A 82 -13.78 3.06 8.94
C LYS A 82 -13.04 2.68 10.23
N PHE A 83 -12.47 3.65 10.95
CA PHE A 83 -11.91 3.42 12.29
C PHE A 83 -12.96 2.93 13.29
N GLN A 84 -14.16 3.52 13.31
CA GLN A 84 -15.27 3.06 14.16
C GLN A 84 -15.66 1.62 13.83
N LEU A 85 -15.77 1.27 12.56
CA LEU A 85 -16.07 -0.09 12.12
C LEU A 85 -14.99 -1.08 12.60
N ALA A 86 -13.73 -0.77 12.39
CA ALA A 86 -12.62 -1.63 12.78
C ALA A 86 -12.48 -1.81 14.28
N SER A 87 -12.86 -0.82 15.09
CA SER A 87 -12.73 -0.87 16.55
C SER A 87 -13.46 -2.06 17.22
N THR A 88 -14.47 -2.62 16.55
CA THR A 88 -15.23 -3.78 17.01
C THR A 88 -14.97 -5.06 16.24
N ARG A 89 -14.13 -5.01 15.19
CA ARG A 89 -13.94 -6.11 14.24
C ARG A 89 -12.50 -6.57 14.11
N ALA A 90 -11.54 -5.63 14.12
CA ALA A 90 -10.13 -5.95 13.97
C ALA A 90 -9.58 -6.73 15.18
N LEU A 91 -8.81 -7.77 14.90
CA LEU A 91 -8.16 -8.60 15.92
C LEU A 91 -6.67 -8.23 16.11
N SER A 92 -6.11 -7.44 15.21
CA SER A 92 -4.75 -6.91 15.26
C SER A 92 -4.77 -5.38 15.28
N ASN A 93 -3.61 -4.75 15.44
CA ASN A 93 -3.50 -3.29 15.31
C ASN A 93 -3.82 -2.88 13.87
N TYR A 94 -4.40 -1.70 13.71
CA TYR A 94 -4.83 -1.24 12.40
C TYR A 94 -4.65 0.26 12.21
N SER A 95 -4.46 0.64 10.97
CA SER A 95 -4.66 1.99 10.45
C SER A 95 -5.20 1.93 9.02
N PHE A 96 -5.53 3.08 8.46
CA PHE A 96 -6.14 3.19 7.14
C PHE A 96 -5.46 4.29 6.34
N HIS A 97 -5.37 4.08 5.03
CA HIS A 97 -4.96 5.13 4.12
C HIS A 97 -6.14 6.03 3.76
N LEU A 98 -5.91 7.34 3.75
CA LEU A 98 -6.80 8.27 3.06
C LEU A 98 -6.56 8.12 1.55
N GLY A 99 -7.62 8.02 0.75
CA GLY A 99 -7.51 7.95 -0.70
C GLY A 99 -7.48 9.34 -1.33
N ALA A 100 -6.59 9.54 -2.29
CA ALA A 100 -6.62 10.70 -3.16
C ALA A 100 -7.60 10.50 -4.32
N SER A 101 -8.10 11.61 -4.85
CA SER A 101 -8.84 11.71 -6.11
C SER A 101 -8.45 13.00 -6.83
N ASN A 102 -8.83 13.15 -8.09
CA ASN A 102 -8.58 14.39 -8.86
C ASN A 102 -9.25 15.64 -8.23
N THR A 103 -10.10 15.50 -7.21
CA THR A 103 -10.95 16.60 -6.72
C THR A 103 -10.98 16.76 -5.19
N ASN A 104 -10.29 15.91 -4.41
CA ASN A 104 -10.43 15.94 -2.94
C ASN A 104 -9.27 16.60 -2.18
N ILE A 105 -8.54 17.50 -2.82
CA ILE A 105 -7.37 18.17 -2.21
C ILE A 105 -7.69 18.87 -0.87
N GLU A 106 -8.90 19.40 -0.71
CA GLU A 106 -9.33 20.05 0.52
C GLU A 106 -9.57 19.06 1.67
N GLU A 107 -9.91 17.82 1.40
CA GLU A 107 -9.95 16.74 2.39
C GLU A 107 -8.53 16.32 2.79
N ILE A 108 -7.61 16.24 1.82
CA ILE A 108 -6.20 15.90 2.04
C ILE A 108 -5.54 16.93 2.96
N LYS A 109 -5.71 18.23 2.69
CA LYS A 109 -5.14 19.32 3.50
C LYS A 109 -5.64 19.33 4.96
N LYS A 110 -6.84 18.81 5.22
CA LYS A 110 -7.49 18.81 6.53
C LYS A 110 -7.30 17.52 7.33
N VAL A 111 -6.64 16.52 6.77
CA VAL A 111 -6.49 15.22 7.45
C VAL A 111 -5.67 15.37 8.73
N ASP A 112 -6.12 14.73 9.80
CA ASP A 112 -5.31 14.58 11.01
C ASP A 112 -4.24 13.51 10.74
N ILE A 113 -2.97 13.92 10.75
CA ILE A 113 -1.81 13.05 10.50
C ILE A 113 -1.70 11.87 11.49
N ASN A 114 -2.39 11.95 12.64
CA ASN A 114 -2.43 10.86 13.62
C ASN A 114 -3.56 9.86 13.35
N GLN A 115 -4.46 10.15 12.39
CA GLN A 115 -5.60 9.31 12.06
C GLN A 115 -5.48 8.61 10.69
N ALA A 116 -4.45 8.89 9.91
CA ALA A 116 -4.21 8.22 8.65
C ALA A 116 -2.80 7.62 8.61
N ALA A 117 -2.68 6.41 8.05
CA ALA A 117 -1.37 5.79 7.86
C ALA A 117 -0.55 6.54 6.80
N ALA A 118 -1.20 6.87 5.69
CA ALA A 118 -0.62 7.59 4.55
C ALA A 118 -1.72 8.11 3.63
N LEU A 119 -1.34 8.88 2.61
CA LEU A 119 -2.19 9.27 1.50
C LEU A 119 -1.98 8.31 0.32
N LYS A 120 -2.99 7.50 0.00
CA LYS A 120 -2.93 6.56 -1.13
C LYS A 120 -3.35 7.20 -2.43
N VAL A 121 -2.48 7.13 -3.43
CA VAL A 121 -2.70 7.61 -4.79
C VAL A 121 -2.67 6.41 -5.76
N PHE A 122 -3.71 6.24 -6.54
CA PHE A 122 -3.74 5.29 -7.65
C PHE A 122 -3.47 6.07 -8.95
N MET A 123 -2.23 6.02 -9.44
CA MET A 123 -1.83 6.67 -10.70
C MET A 123 -2.18 5.81 -11.93
N GLY A 124 -2.77 4.65 -11.71
CA GLY A 124 -3.27 3.70 -12.71
C GLY A 124 -4.04 2.57 -12.04
N ALA A 125 -4.55 1.60 -12.84
CA ALA A 125 -5.22 0.39 -12.39
C ALA A 125 -6.38 0.62 -11.39
N SER A 126 -7.02 1.76 -11.43
CA SER A 126 -8.19 2.09 -10.62
C SER A 126 -9.30 2.64 -11.50
N PHE A 127 -10.51 2.71 -10.94
CA PHE A 127 -11.69 3.17 -11.65
C PHE A 127 -12.43 4.24 -10.85
N GLY A 128 -13.20 5.07 -11.58
CA GLY A 128 -13.99 6.13 -10.97
C GLY A 128 -13.13 7.18 -10.28
N GLU A 129 -13.60 7.67 -9.16
CA GLU A 129 -12.96 8.76 -8.41
C GLU A 129 -11.59 8.42 -7.81
N MET A 130 -11.24 7.13 -7.71
CA MET A 130 -9.96 6.70 -7.13
C MET A 130 -8.79 6.72 -8.14
N LEU A 131 -9.04 6.89 -9.42
CA LEU A 131 -7.98 7.10 -10.40
C LEU A 131 -7.54 8.57 -10.35
N VAL A 132 -6.25 8.80 -10.15
CA VAL A 132 -5.63 10.13 -10.18
C VAL A 132 -4.70 10.18 -11.39
N ASP A 133 -5.23 10.67 -12.50
CA ASP A 133 -4.56 10.78 -13.81
C ASP A 133 -4.46 12.23 -14.30
N ASP A 134 -5.00 13.18 -13.56
CA ASP A 134 -4.85 14.61 -13.79
C ASP A 134 -3.52 15.10 -13.22
N ILE A 135 -2.67 15.66 -14.07
CA ILE A 135 -1.32 16.11 -13.68
C ILE A 135 -1.36 17.29 -12.69
N ASP A 136 -2.36 18.17 -12.81
CA ASP A 136 -2.50 19.30 -11.89
C ASP A 136 -2.96 18.81 -10.50
N ALA A 137 -3.81 17.79 -10.45
CA ALA A 137 -4.19 17.13 -9.20
C ALA A 137 -3.01 16.41 -8.55
N LEU A 138 -2.19 15.70 -9.34
CA LEU A 138 -0.95 15.08 -8.84
C LEU A 138 0.01 16.12 -8.29
N ASP A 139 0.21 17.22 -9.00
CA ASP A 139 1.07 18.33 -8.59
C ASP A 139 0.62 18.91 -7.23
N ASP A 140 -0.68 19.16 -7.07
CA ASP A 140 -1.27 19.63 -5.81
C ASP A 140 -1.13 18.60 -4.68
N ILE A 141 -1.37 17.32 -4.94
CA ILE A 141 -1.25 16.23 -3.97
C ILE A 141 0.17 16.19 -3.39
N PHE A 142 1.19 16.15 -4.25
CA PHE A 142 2.58 16.09 -3.79
C PHE A 142 3.04 17.39 -3.12
N ASN A 143 2.50 18.53 -3.53
CA ASN A 143 2.83 19.83 -2.93
C ASN A 143 2.20 20.05 -1.56
N TYR A 144 0.98 19.57 -1.33
CA TYR A 144 0.19 19.94 -0.15
C TYR A 144 -0.11 18.80 0.82
N SER A 145 0.21 17.55 0.50
CA SER A 145 -0.06 16.43 1.40
C SER A 145 0.73 16.58 2.73
N PRO A 146 0.06 16.56 3.88
CA PRO A 146 0.76 16.50 5.16
C PRO A 146 1.19 15.08 5.55
N LEU A 147 0.80 14.07 4.75
CA LEU A 147 1.08 12.66 4.92
C LEU A 147 2.11 12.19 3.90
N ILE A 148 2.82 11.11 4.20
CA ILE A 148 3.58 10.37 3.19
C ILE A 148 2.64 9.95 2.06
N VAL A 149 3.04 10.22 0.82
CA VAL A 149 2.31 9.79 -0.37
C VAL A 149 2.71 8.35 -0.70
N VAL A 150 1.73 7.46 -0.80
CA VAL A 150 1.94 6.06 -1.17
C VAL A 150 1.23 5.77 -2.48
N THR A 151 1.96 5.19 -3.46
CA THR A 151 1.47 5.13 -4.83
C THR A 151 1.35 3.71 -5.37
N HIS A 152 0.31 3.46 -6.17
CA HIS A 152 0.27 2.42 -7.20
C HIS A 152 0.62 3.09 -8.53
N CYS A 153 1.67 2.62 -9.18
CA CYS A 153 2.24 3.26 -10.36
C CYS A 153 2.06 2.40 -11.60
N GLU A 154 1.15 2.81 -12.49
CA GLU A 154 1.03 2.33 -13.86
C GLU A 154 0.58 3.50 -14.73
N ASP A 155 1.20 3.70 -15.87
CA ASP A 155 0.77 4.71 -16.84
C ASP A 155 -0.49 4.24 -17.56
N GLN A 156 -1.64 4.83 -17.21
CA GLN A 156 -2.94 4.42 -17.70
C GLN A 156 -3.08 4.56 -19.22
N LYS A 157 -2.40 5.52 -19.82
CA LYS A 157 -2.40 5.72 -21.28
C LYS A 157 -1.65 4.59 -21.95
N LYS A 158 -0.46 4.25 -21.45
CA LYS A 158 0.36 3.17 -21.98
C LYS A 158 -0.35 1.81 -21.85
N VAL A 159 -0.98 1.56 -20.70
CA VAL A 159 -1.78 0.34 -20.49
C VAL A 159 -2.91 0.22 -21.52
N LYS A 160 -3.66 1.31 -21.77
CA LYS A 160 -4.73 1.30 -22.80
C LYS A 160 -4.19 1.06 -24.21
N GLU A 161 -3.07 1.69 -24.56
CA GLU A 161 -2.41 1.46 -25.86
C GLU A 161 -2.02 -0.02 -26.03
N ASN A 162 -1.47 -0.62 -24.99
CA ASN A 162 -1.12 -2.03 -24.96
C ASN A 162 -2.37 -2.94 -25.01
N GLU A 163 -3.43 -2.63 -24.27
CA GLU A 163 -4.70 -3.36 -24.33
C GLU A 163 -5.24 -3.41 -25.76
N GLU A 164 -5.30 -2.27 -26.44
CA GLU A 164 -5.74 -2.20 -27.84
C GLU A 164 -4.83 -2.99 -28.78
N LEU A 165 -3.50 -2.86 -28.62
CA LEU A 165 -2.52 -3.56 -29.42
C LEU A 165 -2.69 -5.08 -29.32
N TYR A 166 -2.73 -5.59 -28.07
CA TYR A 166 -2.79 -7.02 -27.83
C TYR A 166 -4.18 -7.62 -28.08
N PHE A 167 -5.25 -6.84 -27.87
CA PHE A 167 -6.58 -7.25 -28.29
C PHE A 167 -6.69 -7.40 -29.82
N ASN A 168 -6.12 -6.46 -30.56
CA ASN A 168 -6.07 -6.55 -32.03
C ASN A 168 -5.23 -7.74 -32.51
N LYS A 169 -4.20 -8.14 -31.76
CA LYS A 169 -3.32 -9.26 -32.11
C LYS A 169 -3.91 -10.62 -31.79
N TYR A 170 -4.57 -10.77 -30.64
CA TYR A 170 -4.99 -12.05 -30.09
C TYR A 170 -6.53 -12.23 -30.09
N GLY A 171 -7.32 -11.14 -30.16
CA GLY A 171 -8.78 -11.21 -30.13
C GLY A 171 -9.31 -11.93 -28.91
N GLU A 172 -10.15 -12.94 -29.14
CA GLU A 172 -10.72 -13.79 -28.09
C GLU A 172 -9.71 -14.73 -27.41
N ASP A 173 -8.53 -14.94 -28.03
CA ASP A 173 -7.44 -15.72 -27.44
C ASP A 173 -6.60 -14.93 -26.42
N LEU A 174 -6.91 -13.63 -26.22
CA LEU A 174 -6.28 -12.82 -25.19
C LEU A 174 -6.63 -13.37 -23.80
N SER A 175 -5.62 -13.81 -23.06
CA SER A 175 -5.78 -14.50 -21.78
C SER A 175 -4.89 -13.90 -20.69
N ALA A 176 -5.01 -14.40 -19.47
CA ALA A 176 -4.18 -13.99 -18.34
C ALA A 176 -2.67 -14.14 -18.60
N GLN A 177 -2.25 -15.03 -19.49
CA GLN A 177 -0.84 -15.19 -19.89
C GLN A 177 -0.27 -13.94 -20.58
N HIS A 178 -1.12 -13.07 -21.15
CA HIS A 178 -0.71 -11.83 -21.82
C HIS A 178 -0.72 -10.61 -20.88
N HIS A 179 -1.06 -10.81 -19.59
CA HIS A 179 -1.20 -9.71 -18.63
C HIS A 179 0.07 -8.86 -18.54
N HIS A 180 1.25 -9.49 -18.48
CA HIS A 180 2.55 -8.82 -18.40
C HIS A 180 2.91 -8.01 -19.67
N LEU A 181 2.28 -8.32 -20.81
CA LEU A 181 2.46 -7.56 -22.05
C LEU A 181 1.61 -6.30 -22.07
N ILE A 182 0.46 -6.32 -21.41
CA ILE A 182 -0.47 -5.20 -21.30
C ILE A 182 0.02 -4.23 -20.22
N ARG A 183 0.31 -4.76 -19.04
CA ARG A 183 0.88 -4.01 -17.91
C ARG A 183 2.38 -4.24 -17.89
N ASP A 184 3.04 -3.62 -18.87
CA ASP A 184 4.43 -3.84 -19.16
C ASP A 184 5.37 -3.03 -18.23
N VAL A 185 6.65 -3.36 -18.30
CA VAL A 185 7.71 -2.67 -17.53
C VAL A 185 7.71 -1.17 -17.78
N ASP A 186 7.42 -0.75 -19.02
CA ASP A 186 7.46 0.66 -19.38
C ASP A 186 6.29 1.44 -18.77
N SER A 187 5.09 0.84 -18.68
CA SER A 187 3.95 1.47 -18.02
C SER A 187 4.21 1.71 -16.52
N CYS A 188 4.82 0.75 -15.83
CA CYS A 188 5.22 0.91 -14.42
C CYS A 188 6.32 1.97 -14.28
N TYR A 189 7.38 1.88 -15.08
CA TYR A 189 8.52 2.79 -15.00
C TYR A 189 8.15 4.25 -15.27
N LEU A 190 7.32 4.53 -16.27
CA LEU A 190 6.85 5.88 -16.60
C LEU A 190 6.11 6.52 -15.41
N SER A 191 5.19 5.77 -14.82
CA SER A 191 4.40 6.26 -13.69
C SER A 191 5.23 6.41 -12.41
N SER A 192 6.10 5.43 -12.10
CA SER A 192 7.01 5.51 -10.95
C SER A 192 8.01 6.66 -11.09
N SER A 193 8.51 6.90 -12.31
CA SER A 193 9.38 8.06 -12.59
C SER A 193 8.68 9.37 -12.32
N LEU A 194 7.43 9.52 -12.78
CA LEU A 194 6.63 10.72 -12.51
C LEU A 194 6.43 10.94 -11.01
N ALA A 195 6.08 9.90 -10.26
CA ALA A 195 5.91 9.98 -8.81
C ALA A 195 7.20 10.44 -8.11
N VAL A 196 8.35 9.85 -8.49
CA VAL A 196 9.66 10.21 -7.95
C VAL A 196 10.05 11.66 -8.30
N ASP A 197 9.77 12.10 -9.52
CA ASP A 197 10.06 13.48 -9.96
C ASP A 197 9.20 14.50 -9.21
N LEU A 198 7.91 14.22 -9.00
CA LEU A 198 7.02 15.04 -8.18
C LEU A 198 7.48 15.09 -6.72
N ALA A 199 7.85 13.96 -6.14
CA ALA A 199 8.37 13.91 -4.78
C ALA A 199 9.65 14.75 -4.61
N LYS A 200 10.58 14.69 -5.58
CA LYS A 200 11.78 15.52 -5.61
C LYS A 200 11.45 17.01 -5.79
N LYS A 201 10.50 17.33 -6.66
CA LYS A 201 10.08 18.71 -6.95
C LYS A 201 9.54 19.42 -5.70
N TYR A 202 8.77 18.72 -4.89
CA TYR A 202 8.10 19.27 -3.71
C TYR A 202 8.74 18.90 -2.38
N ASP A 203 9.87 18.18 -2.41
CA ASP A 203 10.54 17.64 -1.21
C ASP A 203 9.58 16.82 -0.31
N SER A 204 8.63 16.13 -0.91
CA SER A 204 7.61 15.34 -0.23
C SER A 204 8.08 13.90 0.04
N ASP A 205 7.52 13.28 1.08
CA ASP A 205 7.78 11.89 1.39
C ASP A 205 6.96 10.98 0.46
N LEU A 206 7.63 10.03 -0.20
CA LEU A 206 7.04 9.07 -1.14
C LEU A 206 7.40 7.64 -0.79
N HIS A 207 6.42 6.75 -0.85
CA HIS A 207 6.63 5.31 -0.86
C HIS A 207 5.92 4.67 -2.05
N VAL A 208 6.67 4.01 -2.94
CA VAL A 208 6.09 3.32 -4.09
C VAL A 208 5.82 1.88 -3.71
N PHE A 209 4.56 1.47 -3.76
CA PHE A 209 4.12 0.13 -3.42
C PHE A 209 4.48 -0.91 -4.49
N HIS A 210 4.71 -2.14 -4.03
CA HIS A 210 4.75 -3.37 -4.83
C HIS A 210 5.48 -3.25 -6.19
N LEU A 211 6.73 -2.79 -6.19
CA LEU A 211 7.57 -2.81 -7.39
C LEU A 211 7.60 -4.20 -8.01
N THR A 212 7.41 -4.27 -9.32
CA THR A 212 7.35 -5.54 -10.07
C THR A 212 8.44 -5.65 -11.13
N SER A 213 9.15 -4.57 -11.46
CA SER A 213 10.17 -4.57 -12.49
C SER A 213 11.54 -4.15 -11.97
N GLU A 214 12.60 -4.79 -12.50
CA GLU A 214 13.98 -4.43 -12.21
C GLU A 214 14.29 -2.99 -12.62
N LYS A 215 13.71 -2.54 -13.74
CA LYS A 215 13.92 -1.19 -14.28
C LYS A 215 13.48 -0.10 -13.29
N GLU A 216 12.39 -0.30 -12.57
CA GLU A 216 11.93 0.66 -11.56
C GLU A 216 12.91 0.82 -10.40
N MET A 217 13.70 -0.21 -10.08
CA MET A 217 14.70 -0.15 -9.00
C MET A 217 15.77 0.91 -9.25
N GLU A 218 16.03 1.29 -10.50
CA GLU A 218 16.97 2.35 -10.86
C GLU A 218 16.55 3.74 -10.31
N LEU A 219 15.27 3.92 -10.00
CA LEU A 219 14.72 5.17 -9.44
C LEU A 219 15.05 5.35 -7.95
N PHE A 220 15.46 4.28 -7.27
CA PHE A 220 15.64 4.24 -5.83
C PHE A 220 17.11 4.02 -5.44
N THR A 221 17.51 4.59 -4.33
CA THR A 221 18.88 4.45 -3.81
C THR A 221 18.92 3.39 -2.72
N ALA A 222 19.78 2.39 -2.85
CA ALA A 222 20.03 1.40 -1.81
C ALA A 222 20.58 2.05 -0.52
N GLY A 223 20.41 1.39 0.62
CA GLY A 223 20.96 1.80 1.90
C GLY A 223 19.93 1.91 3.02
N LYS A 224 20.32 2.48 4.16
CA LYS A 224 19.45 2.61 5.34
C LYS A 224 18.19 3.42 4.99
N ILE A 225 17.06 2.99 5.53
CA ILE A 225 15.77 3.66 5.33
C ILE A 225 15.67 4.97 6.14
N ASP A 226 16.41 5.05 7.26
CA ASP A 226 16.39 6.20 8.14
C ASP A 226 16.81 7.47 7.41
N GLY A 227 15.96 8.51 7.46
CA GLY A 227 16.15 9.78 6.77
C GLY A 227 15.89 9.78 5.26
N LYS A 228 15.43 8.67 4.66
CA LYS A 228 15.02 8.64 3.26
C LYS A 228 13.60 9.16 3.08
N LYS A 229 13.44 10.13 2.17
CA LYS A 229 12.13 10.63 1.76
C LYS A 229 11.46 9.78 0.66
N ILE A 230 12.25 9.10 -0.16
CA ILE A 230 11.75 8.30 -1.29
C ILE A 230 12.14 6.85 -1.05
N THR A 231 11.15 5.99 -0.89
CA THR A 231 11.29 4.56 -0.61
C THR A 231 10.37 3.74 -1.51
N ALA A 232 10.60 2.44 -1.55
CA ALA A 232 9.75 1.50 -2.27
C ALA A 232 9.75 0.13 -1.58
N GLU A 233 8.76 -0.68 -1.90
CA GLU A 233 8.63 -2.05 -1.41
C GLU A 233 8.35 -3.04 -2.53
N VAL A 234 8.53 -4.32 -2.21
CA VAL A 234 8.11 -5.46 -3.04
C VAL A 234 7.23 -6.38 -2.21
N CYS A 235 6.23 -7.02 -2.83
CA CYS A 235 5.46 -8.06 -2.16
C CYS A 235 6.26 -9.36 -2.06
N VAL A 236 6.03 -10.14 -1.02
CA VAL A 236 6.74 -11.43 -0.80
C VAL A 236 6.54 -12.39 -1.97
N HIS A 237 5.38 -12.40 -2.61
CA HIS A 237 5.10 -13.25 -3.77
C HIS A 237 5.88 -12.80 -5.02
N HIS A 238 6.23 -11.53 -5.19
CA HIS A 238 7.11 -11.06 -6.26
C HIS A 238 8.54 -11.61 -6.12
N MET A 239 8.98 -11.93 -4.89
CA MET A 239 10.28 -12.55 -4.65
C MET A 239 10.28 -14.06 -4.81
N TYR A 240 9.11 -14.69 -4.84
CA TYR A 240 8.97 -16.15 -4.89
C TYR A 240 8.53 -16.66 -6.25
N PHE A 241 7.53 -16.03 -6.86
CA PHE A 241 6.98 -16.43 -8.17
C PHE A 241 7.68 -15.67 -9.30
N ASN A 242 7.73 -16.30 -10.46
CA ASN A 242 8.14 -15.72 -11.72
C ASN A 242 7.22 -16.27 -12.85
N GLU A 243 7.41 -15.81 -14.07
CA GLU A 243 6.59 -16.19 -15.23
C GLU A 243 6.96 -17.53 -15.88
N SER A 244 7.98 -18.25 -15.39
CA SER A 244 8.48 -19.51 -15.94
C SER A 244 7.74 -20.75 -15.43
#